data_76c14594adb5519a6dde51dda5ca8dd1
#
_entry.id   76c14594adb5519a6dde51dda5ca8dd1
#
_cell.length_a   1.000
_cell.length_b   1.000
_cell.length_c   1.000
_cell.angle_alpha   90.00
_cell.angle_beta   90.00
_cell.angle_gamma   90.00
#
_symmetry.space_group_name_H-M   'P 1'
#
loop_
_entity.id
_entity.type
_entity.pdbx_description
1 polymer ?
#
loop_
_entity_poly.entity_id
_entity_poly.type
_entity_poly.pdbx_seq_one_letter_code
_entity_poly.pdbx_strand_id
1 'polypeptide(L)'
;MDEEGDVDECMEEEWGDDNFWKGPKVRDHCHWTGVYRGVAHADCNWKYHATKKVPVIFHNLSGYDGHIIFQDIHKMDNLKIEPIAKTLEKFISFKWIDPNVSWKLEFKDSLNFLGSSLDKLVKNLKIAAEADKSQTEYFKHTRAYFKNEWGHVPDSAFNMLLRKGCYPYRYVDSLERLEEKHIPPKEAFYNDLSEEGISDTDYDFVKEVWETFKINNLKQYHDLYMCTDVMLLTDVFEYFRSQSLKHYKLDPAHFNTAPGLSWAAALKHTNVTLQVLVDPNKIMFIDKGME
;
A
#
# COMPACT_ATOMS: atom_id res chain seq x y z
N MET A 1 -36.92 9.24 10.15
CA MET A 1 -36.99 7.76 9.96
C MET A 1 -35.56 7.33 9.86
N ASP A 2 -35.07 6.91 11.00
CA ASP A 2 -33.65 6.63 11.24
C ASP A 2 -33.44 5.15 10.96
N GLU A 3 -32.65 4.85 9.92
CA GLU A 3 -32.19 3.47 9.68
C GLU A 3 -31.02 3.17 10.63
N GLU A 4 -31.38 2.54 11.76
CA GLU A 4 -30.42 1.85 12.63
C GLU A 4 -29.87 0.63 11.85
N GLY A 5 -28.67 0.77 11.28
CA GLY A 5 -27.93 -0.35 10.70
C GLY A 5 -27.34 -1.20 11.80
N ASP A 6 -27.78 -2.44 11.88
CA ASP A 6 -27.29 -3.50 12.76
C ASP A 6 -25.76 -3.67 12.64
N VAL A 7 -25.05 -3.31 13.70
CA VAL A 7 -23.59 -3.54 13.85
C VAL A 7 -23.27 -4.66 14.83
N ASP A 8 -24.27 -5.46 15.23
CA ASP A 8 -24.17 -6.36 16.39
C ASP A 8 -23.80 -7.82 16.09
N GLU A 9 -23.55 -8.19 14.83
CA GLU A 9 -23.42 -9.65 14.54
C GLU A 9 -21.98 -10.20 14.43
N CYS A 10 -20.93 -9.39 14.64
CA CYS A 10 -19.54 -9.86 14.43
C CYS A 10 -18.72 -10.17 15.70
N MET A 11 -19.26 -10.08 16.90
CA MET A 11 -18.45 -10.21 18.12
C MET A 11 -18.99 -11.18 19.19
N GLU A 12 -20.04 -11.96 18.93
CA GLU A 12 -20.64 -12.81 19.96
C GLU A 12 -20.09 -14.27 20.07
N GLU A 13 -19.24 -14.74 19.17
CA GLU A 13 -18.92 -16.18 19.14
C GLU A 13 -17.60 -16.61 19.82
N GLU A 14 -16.80 -15.78 20.45
CA GLU A 14 -15.49 -16.21 21.02
C GLU A 14 -15.22 -15.87 22.50
N TRP A 15 -16.17 -15.38 23.29
CA TRP A 15 -15.89 -14.97 24.67
C TRP A 15 -16.79 -15.66 25.68
N GLY A 16 -16.53 -16.93 25.95
CA GLY A 16 -17.12 -17.64 27.05
C GLY A 16 -16.51 -17.22 28.38
N ASP A 17 -17.18 -16.39 29.12
CA ASP A 17 -17.34 -16.29 30.56
C ASP A 17 -17.98 -14.95 30.96
N ASP A 18 -19.27 -14.95 31.28
CA ASP A 18 -20.08 -13.76 31.59
C ASP A 18 -19.65 -12.96 32.83
N ASN A 19 -18.59 -13.38 33.52
CA ASN A 19 -18.10 -12.75 34.75
C ASN A 19 -16.85 -11.86 34.57
N PHE A 20 -16.26 -11.79 33.40
CA PHE A 20 -14.99 -11.08 33.20
C PHE A 20 -15.11 -9.56 32.95
N TRP A 21 -16.30 -9.08 32.56
CA TRP A 21 -16.47 -7.71 32.07
C TRP A 21 -17.37 -6.85 32.95
N LYS A 22 -16.96 -6.53 34.18
CA LYS A 22 -17.69 -5.66 35.13
C LYS A 22 -17.11 -4.22 35.23
N GLY A 23 -16.51 -3.69 34.18
CA GLY A 23 -15.99 -2.32 34.19
C GLY A 23 -17.03 -1.25 33.82
N PRO A 24 -16.80 0.02 34.19
CA PRO A 24 -17.68 1.12 33.81
C PRO A 24 -17.69 1.29 32.29
N LYS A 25 -18.89 1.58 31.75
CA LYS A 25 -19.06 1.87 30.32
C LYS A 25 -18.65 3.32 30.03
N VAL A 26 -17.93 3.51 28.94
CA VAL A 26 -17.45 4.80 28.44
C VAL A 26 -17.89 5.03 26.99
N ARG A 27 -18.00 6.29 26.59
CA ARG A 27 -18.26 6.65 25.19
C ARG A 27 -16.96 6.56 24.40
N ASP A 28 -16.87 5.56 23.52
CA ASP A 28 -15.73 5.44 22.63
C ASP A 28 -15.89 6.33 21.39
N HIS A 29 -14.78 6.90 20.92
CA HIS A 29 -14.73 7.73 19.73
C HIS A 29 -13.38 7.59 19.01
N CYS A 30 -13.39 7.87 17.73
CA CYS A 30 -12.17 7.89 16.94
C CYS A 30 -11.30 9.10 17.32
N HIS A 31 -10.10 8.88 17.81
CA HIS A 31 -9.18 9.97 18.18
C HIS A 31 -8.65 10.78 16.97
N TRP A 32 -8.86 10.30 15.74
CA TRP A 32 -8.47 10.98 14.51
C TRP A 32 -9.58 11.88 13.97
N THR A 33 -10.80 11.35 13.97
CA THR A 33 -11.94 12.01 13.34
C THR A 33 -12.92 12.59 14.33
N GLY A 34 -12.81 12.25 15.62
CA GLY A 34 -13.78 12.59 16.66
C GLY A 34 -15.11 11.82 16.56
N VAL A 35 -15.27 10.96 15.55
CA VAL A 35 -16.54 10.24 15.32
C VAL A 35 -16.77 9.25 16.45
N TYR A 36 -17.99 9.28 17.00
CA TYR A 36 -18.46 8.33 18.01
C TYR A 36 -18.55 6.91 17.42
N ARG A 37 -17.98 5.93 18.11
CA ARG A 37 -17.93 4.52 17.65
C ARG A 37 -18.90 3.61 18.40
N GLY A 38 -19.34 4.03 19.58
CA GLY A 38 -20.25 3.23 20.40
C GLY A 38 -19.95 3.31 21.89
N VAL A 39 -20.58 2.43 22.66
CA VAL A 39 -20.33 2.25 24.09
C VAL A 39 -19.34 1.11 24.25
N ALA A 40 -18.25 1.32 24.98
CA ALA A 40 -17.25 0.31 25.29
C ALA A 40 -17.04 0.22 26.82
N HIS A 41 -16.56 -0.91 27.32
CA HIS A 41 -16.04 -0.96 28.69
C HIS A 41 -14.75 -0.14 28.78
N ALA A 42 -14.49 0.52 29.89
CA ALA A 42 -13.31 1.36 30.07
C ALA A 42 -12.00 0.59 29.76
N ASP A 43 -11.90 -0.67 30.22
CA ASP A 43 -10.75 -1.51 29.95
C ASP A 43 -10.59 -1.91 28.47
N CYS A 44 -11.73 -2.17 27.80
CA CYS A 44 -11.73 -2.43 26.35
C CYS A 44 -11.32 -1.19 25.56
N ASN A 45 -11.84 -0.03 25.93
CA ASN A 45 -11.48 1.24 25.32
C ASN A 45 -9.99 1.57 25.54
N TRP A 46 -9.47 1.27 26.73
CA TRP A 46 -8.06 1.47 27.05
C TRP A 46 -7.14 0.47 26.31
N LYS A 47 -7.57 -0.77 26.15
CA LYS A 47 -6.87 -1.80 25.37
C LYS A 47 -6.99 -1.58 23.86
N TYR A 48 -8.02 -0.86 23.43
CA TYR A 48 -8.14 -0.42 22.05
C TYR A 48 -7.14 0.70 21.77
N HIS A 49 -5.94 0.31 21.48
CA HIS A 49 -4.96 1.23 20.89
C HIS A 49 -5.23 1.25 19.39
N ALA A 50 -5.89 2.30 18.89
CA ALA A 50 -5.74 2.66 17.49
C ALA A 50 -4.25 2.60 17.18
N THR A 51 -3.85 1.79 16.23
CA THR A 51 -2.43 1.62 15.91
C THR A 51 -1.88 3.00 15.60
N LYS A 52 -0.99 3.48 16.46
CA LYS A 52 -0.27 4.74 16.25
C LYS A 52 0.74 4.63 15.10
N LYS A 53 0.55 3.64 14.24
CA LYS A 53 1.41 3.31 13.11
C LYS A 53 0.57 3.40 11.85
N VAL A 54 0.99 4.25 10.93
CA VAL A 54 0.37 4.42 9.63
C VAL A 54 1.29 3.75 8.60
N PRO A 55 0.88 2.64 7.99
CA PRO A 55 1.66 2.02 6.94
C PRO A 55 1.65 2.90 5.68
N VAL A 56 2.83 3.13 5.13
CA VAL A 56 3.04 3.82 3.85
C VAL A 56 3.64 2.79 2.89
N ILE A 57 2.85 2.38 1.92
CA ILE A 57 3.21 1.26 1.04
C ILE A 57 3.81 1.79 -0.25
N PHE A 58 5.02 1.36 -0.54
CA PHE A 58 5.71 1.58 -1.83
C PHE A 58 5.86 0.25 -2.58
N HIS A 59 6.29 0.34 -3.82
CA HIS A 59 6.69 -0.82 -4.61
C HIS A 59 8.13 -0.66 -5.08
N ASN A 60 9.03 -1.52 -4.60
CA ASN A 60 10.49 -1.42 -4.75
C ASN A 60 11.11 -0.24 -3.95
N LEU A 61 10.59 0.04 -2.76
CA LEU A 61 11.06 1.10 -1.87
C LEU A 61 12.57 1.05 -1.62
N SER A 62 13.09 -0.15 -1.30
CA SER A 62 14.50 -0.35 -0.97
C SER A 62 15.44 -0.25 -2.17
N GLY A 63 14.90 -0.30 -3.38
CA GLY A 63 15.67 -0.20 -4.62
C GLY A 63 15.83 1.23 -5.14
N TYR A 64 14.92 2.15 -4.79
CA TYR A 64 14.92 3.50 -5.34
C TYR A 64 14.40 4.56 -4.36
N ASP A 65 13.08 4.61 -4.11
CA ASP A 65 12.43 5.73 -3.40
C ASP A 65 12.99 5.94 -1.99
N GLY A 66 13.33 4.86 -1.30
CA GLY A 66 13.89 4.94 0.04
C GLY A 66 15.22 5.70 0.11
N HIS A 67 16.07 5.57 -0.91
CA HIS A 67 17.32 6.32 -0.96
C HIS A 67 17.07 7.83 -1.10
N ILE A 68 16.09 8.23 -1.90
CA ILE A 68 15.70 9.64 -2.06
C ILE A 68 15.18 10.19 -0.72
N ILE A 69 14.30 9.42 -0.06
CA ILE A 69 13.75 9.82 1.24
C ILE A 69 14.87 9.98 2.28
N PHE A 70 15.83 9.05 2.33
CA PHE A 70 16.96 9.14 3.27
C PHE A 70 17.90 10.31 2.96
N GLN A 71 18.09 10.69 1.71
CA GLN A 71 18.91 11.84 1.34
C GLN A 71 18.35 13.17 1.86
N ASP A 72 17.04 13.30 1.92
CA ASP A 72 16.40 14.57 2.29
C ASP A 72 15.98 14.66 3.76
N ILE A 73 15.88 13.53 4.44
CA ILE A 73 15.34 13.47 5.81
C ILE A 73 16.23 14.22 6.83
N HIS A 74 17.55 14.28 6.57
CA HIS A 74 18.48 15.02 7.43
C HIS A 74 18.25 16.54 7.42
N LYS A 75 17.49 17.05 6.44
CA LYS A 75 17.07 18.45 6.34
C LYS A 75 15.91 18.78 7.27
N MET A 76 15.28 17.76 7.86
CA MET A 76 14.14 17.92 8.75
C MET A 76 14.60 17.81 10.20
N ASP A 77 14.53 18.92 10.93
CA ASP A 77 14.91 18.96 12.35
C ASP A 77 14.02 18.04 13.19
N ASN A 78 14.67 17.34 14.15
CA ASN A 78 14.02 16.49 15.17
C ASN A 78 13.33 15.20 14.70
N LEU A 79 13.49 14.79 13.46
CA LEU A 79 12.94 13.51 12.99
C LEU A 79 13.90 12.34 13.29
N LYS A 80 13.33 11.24 13.75
CA LYS A 80 14.05 10.00 13.98
C LYS A 80 13.62 8.94 12.97
N ILE A 81 14.62 8.28 12.35
CA ILE A 81 14.39 7.10 11.51
C ILE A 81 14.85 5.86 12.27
N GLU A 82 14.00 4.83 12.24
CA GLU A 82 14.32 3.50 12.74
C GLU A 82 14.25 2.50 11.56
N PRO A 83 15.37 2.20 10.87
CA PRO A 83 15.37 1.22 9.81
C PRO A 83 15.44 -0.21 10.35
N ILE A 84 14.82 -1.14 9.64
CA ILE A 84 15.07 -2.57 9.76
C ILE A 84 15.99 -2.93 8.59
N ALA A 85 17.28 -3.03 8.87
CA ALA A 85 18.29 -3.31 7.87
C ALA A 85 18.21 -4.77 7.39
N LYS A 86 18.47 -4.98 6.10
CA LYS A 86 18.71 -6.29 5.50
C LYS A 86 20.21 -6.48 5.25
N THR A 87 20.87 -5.44 4.79
CA THR A 87 22.34 -5.33 4.62
C THR A 87 22.75 -3.91 5.03
N LEU A 88 24.03 -3.57 4.91
CA LEU A 88 24.52 -2.21 5.15
C LEU A 88 23.91 -1.17 4.18
N GLU A 89 23.51 -1.61 2.99
CA GLU A 89 23.00 -0.73 1.92
C GLU A 89 21.50 -0.90 1.68
N LYS A 90 20.88 -1.95 2.23
CA LYS A 90 19.47 -2.28 1.98
C LYS A 90 18.70 -2.43 3.29
N PHE A 91 17.45 -2.01 3.27
CA PHE A 91 16.52 -2.14 4.38
C PHE A 91 15.25 -2.92 3.95
N ILE A 92 14.57 -3.51 4.90
CA ILE A 92 13.28 -4.19 4.71
C ILE A 92 12.15 -3.18 4.82
N SER A 93 12.23 -2.31 5.83
CA SER A 93 11.28 -1.26 6.15
C SER A 93 11.95 -0.22 7.03
N PHE A 94 11.35 0.94 7.18
CA PHE A 94 11.78 1.93 8.17
C PHE A 94 10.59 2.68 8.75
N LYS A 95 10.79 3.23 9.95
CA LYS A 95 9.82 4.08 10.61
C LYS A 95 10.30 5.51 10.62
N TRP A 96 9.37 6.39 10.38
CA TRP A 96 9.55 7.83 10.57
C TRP A 96 8.82 8.23 11.85
N ILE A 97 9.53 8.83 12.78
CA ILE A 97 9.05 9.21 14.09
C ILE A 97 9.28 10.69 14.28
N ASP A 98 8.19 11.44 14.40
CA ASP A 98 8.21 12.83 14.85
C ASP A 98 7.84 12.84 16.34
N PRO A 99 8.71 13.36 17.23
CA PRO A 99 8.43 13.41 18.66
C PRO A 99 7.22 14.29 19.04
N ASN A 100 6.81 15.19 18.15
CA ASN A 100 5.68 16.10 18.37
C ASN A 100 4.31 15.46 18.08
N VAL A 101 4.28 14.29 17.43
CA VAL A 101 3.05 13.59 17.10
C VAL A 101 2.98 12.20 17.72
N SER A 102 1.78 11.75 18.02
CA SER A 102 1.57 10.46 18.70
C SER A 102 1.56 9.26 17.75
N TRP A 103 1.63 9.47 16.45
CA TRP A 103 1.63 8.43 15.42
C TRP A 103 3.00 8.35 14.71
N LYS A 104 3.25 7.22 14.08
CA LYS A 104 4.49 6.94 13.34
C LYS A 104 4.13 6.49 11.93
N LEU A 105 4.90 6.92 10.94
CA LEU A 105 4.82 6.34 9.60
C LEU A 105 5.71 5.09 9.53
N GLU A 106 5.17 3.99 9.00
CA GLU A 106 5.92 2.77 8.72
C GLU A 106 6.00 2.58 7.20
N PHE A 107 7.16 2.88 6.64
CA PHE A 107 7.44 2.71 5.22
C PHE A 107 7.74 1.24 4.92
N LYS A 108 6.94 0.65 4.05
CA LYS A 108 6.98 -0.78 3.73
C LYS A 108 7.07 -0.99 2.22
N ASP A 109 7.75 -2.05 1.83
CA ASP A 109 7.90 -2.42 0.44
C ASP A 109 6.95 -3.57 0.09
N SER A 110 5.98 -3.31 -0.78
CA SER A 110 5.05 -4.32 -1.26
C SER A 110 5.74 -5.42 -2.08
N LEU A 111 6.93 -5.15 -2.64
CA LEU A 111 7.74 -6.16 -3.34
C LEU A 111 8.17 -7.30 -2.40
N ASN A 112 8.30 -7.03 -1.08
CA ASN A 112 8.60 -8.06 -0.08
C ASN A 112 7.42 -9.04 0.15
N PHE A 113 6.22 -8.73 -0.36
CA PHE A 113 5.04 -9.61 -0.32
C PHE A 113 4.69 -10.13 -1.70
N LEU A 114 4.73 -9.27 -2.70
CA LEU A 114 4.25 -9.49 -4.05
C LEU A 114 5.43 -9.43 -5.05
N GLY A 115 6.31 -10.39 -5.02
CA GLY A 115 7.60 -10.43 -5.72
C GLY A 115 7.54 -10.36 -7.25
N SER A 116 6.79 -9.39 -7.81
CA SER A 116 6.62 -9.17 -9.25
C SER A 116 6.45 -7.68 -9.53
N SER A 117 6.72 -7.24 -10.77
CA SER A 117 6.48 -5.85 -11.19
C SER A 117 5.01 -5.46 -11.07
N LEU A 118 4.74 -4.17 -10.83
CA LEU A 118 3.38 -3.63 -10.73
C LEU A 118 2.55 -3.97 -11.98
N ASP A 119 3.13 -3.86 -13.18
CA ASP A 119 2.45 -4.22 -14.44
C ASP A 119 1.97 -5.68 -14.44
N LYS A 120 2.81 -6.61 -13.99
CA LYS A 120 2.43 -8.02 -13.89
C LYS A 120 1.35 -8.26 -12.84
N LEU A 121 1.42 -7.56 -11.72
CA LEU A 121 0.42 -7.66 -10.64
C LEU A 121 -0.93 -7.11 -11.11
N VAL A 122 -0.96 -6.00 -11.82
CA VAL A 122 -2.18 -5.42 -12.41
C VAL A 122 -2.78 -6.36 -13.45
N LYS A 123 -1.97 -6.96 -14.33
CA LYS A 123 -2.43 -7.96 -15.29
C LYS A 123 -3.07 -9.17 -14.60
N ASN A 124 -2.46 -9.66 -13.53
CA ASN A 124 -3.02 -10.77 -12.75
C ASN A 124 -4.35 -10.38 -12.08
N LEU A 125 -4.45 -9.15 -11.57
CA LEU A 125 -5.67 -8.64 -10.95
C LEU A 125 -6.80 -8.49 -12.00
N LYS A 126 -6.49 -8.07 -13.23
CA LYS A 126 -7.47 -8.05 -14.36
C LYS A 126 -7.99 -9.44 -14.66
N ILE A 127 -7.11 -10.44 -14.78
CA ILE A 127 -7.52 -11.83 -15.02
C ILE A 127 -8.43 -12.33 -13.89
N ALA A 128 -8.11 -12.00 -12.63
CA ALA A 128 -8.96 -12.35 -11.49
C ALA A 128 -10.35 -11.67 -11.60
N ALA A 129 -10.38 -10.40 -11.99
CA ALA A 129 -11.61 -9.63 -12.18
C ALA A 129 -12.49 -10.18 -13.33
N GLU A 130 -11.89 -10.65 -14.40
CA GLU A 130 -12.60 -11.29 -15.53
C GLU A 130 -13.18 -12.66 -15.16
N ALA A 131 -12.48 -13.41 -14.31
CA ALA A 131 -12.93 -14.71 -13.81
C ALA A 131 -14.07 -14.59 -12.78
N ASP A 132 -14.06 -13.53 -11.99
CA ASP A 132 -15.09 -13.23 -10.99
C ASP A 132 -16.09 -12.22 -11.58
N LYS A 133 -17.33 -12.63 -11.81
CA LYS A 133 -18.37 -11.77 -12.39
C LYS A 133 -18.78 -10.59 -11.51
N SER A 134 -18.29 -10.49 -10.27
CA SER A 134 -18.49 -9.36 -9.37
C SER A 134 -17.45 -8.24 -9.60
N GLN A 135 -17.29 -7.75 -10.82
CA GLN A 135 -16.27 -6.78 -11.26
C GLN A 135 -16.16 -5.48 -10.44
N THR A 136 -17.06 -5.20 -9.53
CA THR A 136 -17.16 -3.93 -8.82
C THR A 136 -16.09 -3.74 -7.74
N GLU A 137 -15.39 -4.79 -7.31
CA GLU A 137 -14.45 -4.70 -6.17
C GLU A 137 -12.98 -4.58 -6.55
N TYR A 138 -12.56 -5.01 -7.74
CA TYR A 138 -11.15 -5.19 -8.08
C TYR A 138 -10.37 -3.89 -8.29
N PHE A 139 -10.94 -2.90 -8.93
CA PHE A 139 -10.29 -1.61 -9.19
C PHE A 139 -11.10 -0.44 -8.62
N LYS A 140 -11.70 -0.64 -7.44
CA LYS A 140 -12.62 0.32 -6.83
C LYS A 140 -11.93 1.63 -6.43
N HIS A 141 -10.69 1.57 -5.95
CA HIS A 141 -9.96 2.76 -5.50
C HIS A 141 -9.53 3.60 -6.70
N THR A 142 -8.98 2.95 -7.74
CA THR A 142 -8.64 3.62 -9.00
C THR A 142 -9.89 4.28 -9.59
N ARG A 143 -11.01 3.55 -9.68
CA ARG A 143 -12.25 4.08 -10.25
C ARG A 143 -12.81 5.26 -9.43
N ALA A 144 -12.82 5.15 -8.10
CA ALA A 144 -13.31 6.20 -7.21
C ALA A 144 -12.44 7.47 -7.32
N TYR A 145 -11.11 7.32 -7.33
CA TYR A 145 -10.18 8.42 -7.47
C TYR A 145 -10.41 9.18 -8.79
N PHE A 146 -10.38 8.48 -9.91
CA PHE A 146 -10.54 9.11 -11.22
C PHE A 146 -11.92 9.72 -11.43
N LYS A 147 -12.98 9.14 -10.84
CA LYS A 147 -14.31 9.73 -10.84
C LYS A 147 -14.34 11.07 -10.10
N ASN A 148 -13.63 11.19 -8.99
CA ASN A 148 -13.62 12.41 -8.18
C ASN A 148 -12.77 13.51 -8.79
N GLU A 149 -11.56 13.16 -9.29
CA GLU A 149 -10.60 14.16 -9.79
C GLU A 149 -10.82 14.52 -11.26
N TRP A 150 -11.27 13.56 -12.09
CA TRP A 150 -11.43 13.72 -13.53
C TRP A 150 -12.89 13.70 -14.01
N GLY A 151 -13.84 13.56 -13.06
CA GLY A 151 -15.25 13.47 -13.37
C GLY A 151 -15.65 12.10 -13.93
N HIS A 152 -16.66 12.08 -14.81
CA HIS A 152 -17.11 10.83 -15.42
C HIS A 152 -16.07 10.30 -16.42
N VAL A 153 -15.41 9.20 -16.08
CA VAL A 153 -14.49 8.47 -16.96
C VAL A 153 -15.24 7.27 -17.55
N PRO A 154 -15.48 7.23 -18.87
CA PRO A 154 -16.11 6.08 -19.53
C PRO A 154 -15.30 4.80 -19.33
N ASP A 155 -15.95 3.64 -19.39
CA ASP A 155 -15.29 2.35 -19.19
C ASP A 155 -14.15 2.09 -20.19
N SER A 156 -14.26 2.55 -21.42
CA SER A 156 -13.20 2.45 -22.42
C SER A 156 -11.95 3.22 -22.00
N ALA A 157 -12.11 4.46 -21.56
CA ALA A 157 -11.02 5.29 -21.04
C ALA A 157 -10.45 4.73 -19.72
N PHE A 158 -11.32 4.24 -18.84
CA PHE A 158 -10.88 3.60 -17.60
C PHE A 158 -10.01 2.37 -17.87
N ASN A 159 -10.37 1.55 -18.84
CA ASN A 159 -9.58 0.37 -19.21
C ASN A 159 -8.16 0.73 -19.69
N MET A 160 -7.95 1.92 -20.26
CA MET A 160 -6.64 2.41 -20.64
C MET A 160 -5.73 2.64 -19.43
N LEU A 161 -6.31 3.01 -18.27
CA LEU A 161 -5.57 3.21 -17.03
C LEU A 161 -5.14 1.88 -16.38
N LEU A 162 -5.75 0.75 -16.72
CA LEU A 162 -5.47 -0.55 -16.11
C LEU A 162 -4.23 -1.22 -16.73
N ARG A 163 -3.17 -0.47 -16.94
CA ARG A 163 -1.83 -0.93 -17.34
C ARG A 163 -0.79 0.08 -16.90
N LYS A 164 0.46 -0.35 -16.81
CA LYS A 164 1.55 0.59 -16.57
C LYS A 164 1.64 1.58 -17.74
N GLY A 165 1.64 2.86 -17.43
CA GLY A 165 1.82 3.94 -18.40
C GLY A 165 3.27 4.03 -18.91
N CYS A 166 3.47 4.81 -19.97
CA CYS A 166 4.79 5.15 -20.48
C CYS A 166 5.11 6.59 -20.07
N TYR A 167 6.31 6.82 -19.53
CA TYR A 167 6.68 8.14 -19.05
C TYR A 167 8.09 8.52 -19.52
N PRO A 168 8.33 9.74 -20.04
CA PRO A 168 9.61 10.18 -20.56
C PRO A 168 10.55 10.69 -19.46
N TYR A 169 11.04 9.79 -18.60
CA TYR A 169 11.81 10.13 -17.40
C TYR A 169 13.02 11.02 -17.67
N ARG A 170 13.76 10.75 -18.74
CA ARG A 170 14.95 11.51 -19.11
C ARG A 170 14.64 12.91 -19.65
N TYR A 171 13.47 13.05 -20.29
CA TYR A 171 13.05 14.30 -20.90
C TYR A 171 12.56 15.31 -19.86
N VAL A 172 11.90 14.83 -18.81
CA VAL A 172 11.38 15.66 -17.72
C VAL A 172 12.47 15.87 -16.67
N ASP A 173 13.45 16.68 -17.01
CA ASP A 173 14.63 17.01 -16.20
C ASP A 173 14.45 18.28 -15.36
N SER A 174 13.39 19.05 -15.61
CA SER A 174 13.09 20.31 -14.94
C SER A 174 11.59 20.58 -14.84
N LEU A 175 11.20 21.49 -13.93
CA LEU A 175 9.80 21.86 -13.75
C LEU A 175 9.23 22.62 -14.96
N GLU A 176 10.08 23.34 -15.70
CA GLU A 176 9.70 24.08 -16.90
C GLU A 176 9.18 23.16 -18.01
N ARG A 177 9.73 21.92 -18.10
CA ARG A 177 9.25 20.89 -19.04
C ARG A 177 7.80 20.52 -18.82
N LEU A 178 7.34 20.55 -17.58
CA LEU A 178 5.95 20.22 -17.23
C LEU A 178 4.93 21.21 -17.83
N GLU A 179 5.34 22.42 -18.18
CA GLU A 179 4.47 23.43 -18.82
C GLU A 179 4.31 23.23 -20.34
N GLU A 180 5.07 22.32 -20.94
CA GLU A 180 4.97 22.05 -22.37
C GLU A 180 3.58 21.49 -22.76
N LYS A 181 3.02 22.06 -23.84
CA LYS A 181 1.64 21.81 -24.30
C LYS A 181 1.56 20.74 -25.40
N HIS A 182 2.58 19.96 -25.55
CA HIS A 182 2.66 18.92 -26.59
C HIS A 182 3.26 17.65 -26.02
N ILE A 183 2.96 16.53 -26.67
CA ILE A 183 3.57 15.24 -26.34
C ILE A 183 5.04 15.31 -26.74
N PRO A 184 5.98 14.92 -25.85
CA PRO A 184 7.38 14.81 -26.23
C PRO A 184 7.58 13.86 -27.42
N PRO A 185 8.61 14.07 -28.25
CA PRO A 185 8.88 13.19 -29.37
C PRO A 185 9.19 11.75 -28.90
N LYS A 186 9.02 10.76 -29.78
CA LYS A 186 9.20 9.35 -29.45
C LYS A 186 10.55 9.04 -28.80
N GLU A 187 11.61 9.70 -29.25
CA GLU A 187 12.98 9.54 -28.75
C GLU A 187 13.13 9.99 -27.30
N ALA A 188 12.26 10.88 -26.82
CA ALA A 188 12.23 11.35 -25.43
C ALA A 188 11.81 10.26 -24.42
N PHE A 189 11.17 9.21 -24.88
CA PHE A 189 10.74 8.07 -24.06
C PHE A 189 11.78 6.96 -23.96
N TYR A 190 13.05 7.27 -24.27
CA TYR A 190 14.12 6.31 -24.06
C TYR A 190 14.29 5.98 -22.58
N ASN A 191 14.39 4.69 -22.27
CA ASN A 191 14.56 4.18 -20.91
C ASN A 191 16.01 3.77 -20.67
N ASP A 192 16.71 4.52 -19.84
CA ASP A 192 18.13 4.26 -19.53
C ASP A 192 18.35 2.94 -18.74
N LEU A 193 17.30 2.42 -18.06
CA LEU A 193 17.42 1.17 -17.30
C LEU A 193 17.33 -0.08 -18.17
N SER A 194 16.52 -0.05 -19.23
CA SER A 194 16.39 -1.15 -20.19
C SER A 194 17.21 -0.93 -21.45
N GLU A 195 17.80 0.26 -21.62
CA GLU A 195 18.54 0.70 -22.82
C GLU A 195 17.70 0.58 -24.11
N GLU A 196 16.38 0.77 -23.99
CA GLU A 196 15.43 0.63 -25.09
C GLU A 196 14.58 1.90 -25.26
N GLY A 197 14.22 2.18 -26.50
CA GLY A 197 13.23 3.20 -26.83
C GLY A 197 11.81 2.65 -26.68
N ILE A 198 10.83 3.55 -26.67
CA ILE A 198 9.41 3.18 -26.66
C ILE A 198 9.01 2.53 -28.02
N SER A 199 8.17 1.50 -27.99
CA SER A 199 7.61 0.89 -29.19
C SER A 199 6.64 1.84 -29.91
N ASP A 200 6.37 1.63 -31.21
CA ASP A 200 5.38 2.43 -31.94
C ASP A 200 3.99 2.29 -31.31
N THR A 201 3.63 1.08 -30.93
CA THR A 201 2.34 0.78 -30.30
C THR A 201 2.17 1.49 -28.93
N ASP A 202 3.23 1.55 -28.13
CA ASP A 202 3.19 2.26 -26.84
C ASP A 202 3.21 3.77 -27.01
N TYR A 203 3.91 4.29 -28.04
CA TYR A 203 3.85 5.72 -28.34
C TYR A 203 2.50 6.17 -28.88
N ASP A 204 1.85 5.35 -29.71
CA ASP A 204 0.48 5.59 -30.16
C ASP A 204 -0.50 5.52 -28.98
N PHE A 205 -0.29 4.61 -28.04
CA PHE A 205 -1.06 4.59 -26.79
C PHE A 205 -0.88 5.87 -25.97
N VAL A 206 0.33 6.45 -25.87
CA VAL A 206 0.54 7.74 -25.22
C VAL A 206 -0.31 8.84 -25.87
N LYS A 207 -0.35 8.91 -27.20
CA LYS A 207 -1.19 9.86 -27.94
C LYS A 207 -2.68 9.67 -27.65
N GLU A 208 -3.12 8.40 -27.67
CA GLU A 208 -4.52 8.07 -27.38
C GLU A 208 -4.92 8.47 -25.96
N VAL A 209 -4.06 8.23 -24.96
CA VAL A 209 -4.26 8.71 -23.58
C VAL A 209 -4.35 10.22 -23.51
N TRP A 210 -3.43 10.92 -24.19
CA TRP A 210 -3.41 12.38 -24.20
C TRP A 210 -4.72 12.99 -24.75
N GLU A 211 -5.22 12.44 -25.86
CA GLU A 211 -6.47 12.87 -26.46
C GLU A 211 -7.70 12.48 -25.62
N THR A 212 -7.75 11.23 -25.14
CA THR A 212 -8.90 10.70 -24.39
C THR A 212 -9.12 11.45 -23.08
N PHE A 213 -8.04 11.76 -22.38
CA PHE A 213 -8.09 12.51 -21.11
C PHE A 213 -8.00 14.03 -21.30
N LYS A 214 -8.01 14.51 -22.55
CA LYS A 214 -7.95 15.94 -22.90
C LYS A 214 -6.82 16.69 -22.19
N ILE A 215 -5.64 16.09 -22.21
CA ILE A 215 -4.45 16.63 -21.54
C ILE A 215 -3.96 17.86 -22.29
N ASN A 216 -3.71 18.97 -21.58
CA ASN A 216 -3.33 20.25 -22.15
C ASN A 216 -1.84 20.57 -22.01
N ASN A 217 -1.16 19.92 -21.05
CA ASN A 217 0.27 20.09 -20.82
C ASN A 217 0.89 18.84 -20.22
N LEU A 218 2.22 18.78 -20.20
CA LEU A 218 2.95 17.63 -19.72
C LEU A 218 2.77 17.42 -18.20
N LYS A 219 2.46 18.49 -17.44
CA LYS A 219 2.12 18.37 -16.02
C LYS A 219 0.88 17.52 -15.79
N GLN A 220 -0.18 17.74 -16.56
CA GLN A 220 -1.40 16.91 -16.43
C GLN A 220 -1.14 15.45 -16.82
N TYR A 221 -0.28 15.22 -17.83
CA TYR A 221 0.16 13.87 -18.17
C TYR A 221 0.95 13.22 -17.05
N HIS A 222 1.86 13.97 -16.44
CA HIS A 222 2.62 13.54 -15.26
C HIS A 222 1.70 13.15 -14.09
N ASP A 223 0.76 14.05 -13.75
CA ASP A 223 -0.20 13.82 -12.67
C ASP A 223 -1.07 12.58 -12.95
N LEU A 224 -1.56 12.41 -14.19
CA LEU A 224 -2.30 11.22 -14.61
C LEU A 224 -1.46 9.95 -14.43
N TYR A 225 -0.21 9.97 -14.92
CA TYR A 225 0.70 8.84 -14.83
C TYR A 225 0.97 8.45 -13.37
N MET A 226 1.39 9.42 -12.54
CA MET A 226 1.68 9.21 -11.12
C MET A 226 0.48 8.68 -10.34
N CYS A 227 -0.67 9.32 -10.51
CA CYS A 227 -1.89 8.90 -9.83
C CYS A 227 -2.35 7.51 -10.27
N THR A 228 -2.19 7.17 -11.54
CA THR A 228 -2.50 5.83 -12.04
C THR A 228 -1.65 4.77 -11.36
N ASP A 229 -0.33 4.95 -11.31
CA ASP A 229 0.58 3.98 -10.67
C ASP A 229 0.27 3.82 -9.18
N VAL A 230 0.00 4.91 -8.46
CA VAL A 230 -0.35 4.87 -7.02
C VAL A 230 -1.69 4.17 -6.79
N MET A 231 -2.71 4.47 -7.60
CA MET A 231 -4.03 3.87 -7.44
C MET A 231 -4.04 2.39 -7.82
N LEU A 232 -3.32 2.00 -8.87
CA LEU A 232 -3.15 0.60 -9.24
C LEU A 232 -2.43 -0.20 -8.14
N LEU A 233 -1.37 0.37 -7.55
CA LEU A 233 -0.71 -0.24 -6.40
C LEU A 233 -1.67 -0.38 -5.21
N THR A 234 -2.50 0.63 -4.97
CA THR A 234 -3.51 0.59 -3.90
C THR A 234 -4.48 -0.57 -4.12
N ASP A 235 -5.06 -0.72 -5.31
CA ASP A 235 -6.01 -1.81 -5.58
C ASP A 235 -5.36 -3.19 -5.50
N VAL A 236 -4.15 -3.35 -6.02
CA VAL A 236 -3.38 -4.60 -5.91
C VAL A 236 -3.11 -4.97 -4.45
N PHE A 237 -2.65 -4.01 -3.65
CA PHE A 237 -2.31 -4.27 -2.24
C PHE A 237 -3.56 -4.49 -1.39
N GLU A 238 -4.63 -3.73 -1.59
CA GLU A 238 -5.91 -3.91 -0.90
C GLU A 238 -6.58 -5.24 -1.26
N TYR A 239 -6.47 -5.69 -2.51
CA TYR A 239 -6.91 -7.03 -2.87
C TYR A 239 -6.11 -8.11 -2.12
N PHE A 240 -4.79 -7.99 -2.06
CA PHE A 240 -3.95 -8.89 -1.28
C PHE A 240 -4.32 -8.89 0.21
N ARG A 241 -4.58 -7.71 0.80
CA ARG A 241 -5.05 -7.57 2.18
C ARG A 241 -6.38 -8.29 2.40
N SER A 242 -7.35 -8.07 1.50
CA SER A 242 -8.66 -8.70 1.59
C SER A 242 -8.58 -10.23 1.56
N GLN A 243 -7.73 -10.79 0.68
CA GLN A 243 -7.50 -12.24 0.60
C GLN A 243 -6.83 -12.79 1.87
N SER A 244 -5.82 -12.10 2.40
CA SER A 244 -5.15 -12.48 3.65
C SER A 244 -6.10 -12.45 4.85
N LEU A 245 -6.92 -11.40 4.97
CA LEU A 245 -7.93 -11.29 6.02
C LEU A 245 -8.98 -12.39 5.90
N LYS A 246 -9.43 -12.69 4.68
CA LYS A 246 -10.42 -13.74 4.41
C LYS A 246 -9.90 -15.12 4.81
N HIS A 247 -8.67 -15.46 4.42
CA HIS A 247 -8.12 -16.81 4.58
C HIS A 247 -7.40 -17.04 5.92
N TYR A 248 -6.65 -16.03 6.38
CA TYR A 248 -5.77 -16.16 7.56
C TYR A 248 -6.23 -15.33 8.76
N LYS A 249 -7.19 -14.41 8.56
CA LYS A 249 -7.58 -13.42 9.57
C LYS A 249 -6.37 -12.59 10.07
N LEU A 250 -5.44 -12.29 9.16
CA LEU A 250 -4.23 -11.52 9.39
C LEU A 250 -4.13 -10.42 8.33
N ASP A 251 -3.86 -9.19 8.79
CA ASP A 251 -3.66 -8.05 7.89
C ASP A 251 -2.18 -7.93 7.51
N PRO A 252 -1.81 -8.07 6.22
CA PRO A 252 -0.43 -7.91 5.74
C PRO A 252 0.19 -6.56 6.12
N ALA A 253 -0.60 -5.50 6.28
CA ALA A 253 -0.11 -4.18 6.67
C ALA A 253 0.60 -4.17 8.04
N HIS A 254 0.38 -5.19 8.88
CA HIS A 254 1.08 -5.35 10.16
C HIS A 254 2.41 -6.10 10.06
N PHE A 255 2.74 -6.64 8.89
CA PHE A 255 3.96 -7.40 8.63
C PHE A 255 4.91 -6.59 7.74
N ASN A 256 6.17 -7.03 7.65
CA ASN A 256 7.16 -6.40 6.78
C ASN A 256 7.48 -7.25 5.54
N THR A 257 7.20 -8.55 5.59
CA THR A 257 7.55 -9.51 4.53
C THR A 257 6.55 -10.66 4.46
N ALA A 258 6.44 -11.30 3.28
CA ALA A 258 5.63 -12.51 3.09
C ALA A 258 6.04 -13.68 4.02
N PRO A 259 7.33 -13.98 4.25
CA PRO A 259 7.72 -15.01 5.21
C PRO A 259 7.20 -14.75 6.62
N GLY A 260 7.26 -13.50 7.11
CA GLY A 260 6.72 -13.15 8.43
C GLY A 260 5.21 -13.34 8.52
N LEU A 261 4.47 -12.93 7.49
CA LEU A 261 3.03 -13.16 7.39
C LEU A 261 2.71 -14.67 7.34
N SER A 262 3.43 -15.44 6.52
CA SER A 262 3.22 -16.87 6.36
C SER A 262 3.50 -17.64 7.66
N TRP A 263 4.54 -17.25 8.38
CA TRP A 263 4.86 -17.81 9.69
C TRP A 263 3.73 -17.58 10.70
N ALA A 264 3.25 -16.35 10.81
CA ALA A 264 2.14 -16.02 11.69
C ALA A 264 0.85 -16.77 11.29
N ALA A 265 0.59 -16.91 9.98
CA ALA A 265 -0.55 -17.67 9.47
C ALA A 265 -0.43 -19.17 9.82
N ALA A 266 0.76 -19.75 9.68
CA ALA A 266 1.01 -21.15 10.05
C ALA A 266 0.79 -21.40 11.54
N LEU A 267 1.33 -20.54 12.41
CA LEU A 267 1.12 -20.65 13.86
C LEU A 267 -0.37 -20.53 14.22
N LYS A 268 -1.06 -19.58 13.62
CA LYS A 268 -2.49 -19.36 13.86
C LYS A 268 -3.34 -20.56 13.38
N HIS A 269 -3.02 -21.11 12.21
CA HIS A 269 -3.75 -22.22 11.62
C HIS A 269 -3.53 -23.54 12.39
N THR A 270 -2.29 -23.81 12.81
CA THR A 270 -1.93 -25.06 13.49
C THR A 270 -2.21 -25.01 14.99
N ASN A 271 -2.38 -23.82 15.55
CA ASN A 271 -2.55 -23.57 16.99
C ASN A 271 -1.46 -24.26 17.85
N VAL A 272 -0.24 -24.40 17.30
CA VAL A 272 0.88 -25.07 17.94
C VAL A 272 1.53 -24.13 18.96
N THR A 273 1.85 -24.66 20.14
CA THR A 273 2.64 -23.96 21.14
C THR A 273 4.13 -24.24 20.88
N LEU A 274 4.89 -23.20 20.58
CA LEU A 274 6.33 -23.30 20.37
C LEU A 274 7.09 -22.85 21.60
N GLN A 275 8.15 -23.58 21.94
CA GLN A 275 9.08 -23.13 22.96
C GLN A 275 9.99 -22.04 22.36
N VAL A 276 10.08 -20.91 23.04
CA VAL A 276 11.00 -19.83 22.65
C VAL A 276 12.44 -20.26 22.96
N LEU A 277 13.30 -20.13 21.97
CA LEU A 277 14.73 -20.32 22.16
C LEU A 277 15.28 -19.11 22.92
N VAL A 278 15.70 -19.34 24.18
CA VAL A 278 16.25 -18.29 25.04
C VAL A 278 17.77 -18.38 25.21
N ASP A 279 18.37 -19.46 24.73
CA ASP A 279 19.82 -19.70 24.81
C ASP A 279 20.52 -18.97 23.62
N PRO A 280 21.35 -17.93 23.87
CA PRO A 280 22.03 -17.19 22.80
C PRO A 280 22.94 -18.07 21.95
N ASN A 281 23.56 -19.11 22.52
CA ASN A 281 24.44 -20.00 21.77
C ASN A 281 23.68 -20.87 20.78
N LYS A 282 22.48 -21.35 21.17
CA LYS A 282 21.61 -22.09 20.27
C LYS A 282 21.06 -21.22 19.16
N ILE A 283 20.70 -19.97 19.45
CA ILE A 283 20.25 -19.00 18.46
C ILE A 283 21.38 -18.74 17.45
N MET A 284 22.60 -18.44 17.94
CA MET A 284 23.77 -18.24 17.08
C MET A 284 24.12 -19.47 16.22
N PHE A 285 23.99 -20.67 16.78
CA PHE A 285 24.26 -21.91 16.06
C PHE A 285 23.27 -22.14 14.92
N ILE A 286 21.98 -21.84 15.14
CA ILE A 286 20.94 -21.95 14.12
C ILE A 286 21.15 -20.88 13.03
N ASP A 287 21.46 -19.65 13.43
CA ASP A 287 21.65 -18.53 12.53
C ASP A 287 22.89 -18.69 11.61
N LYS A 288 24.00 -19.21 12.17
CA LYS A 288 25.26 -19.44 11.45
C LYS A 288 25.43 -20.82 10.85
N GLY A 289 24.72 -21.81 11.33
CA GLY A 289 24.83 -23.21 10.89
C GLY A 289 23.96 -23.59 9.70
N MET A 290 23.23 -22.61 9.14
CA MET A 290 22.38 -22.78 7.95
C MET A 290 23.00 -22.18 6.67
N GLU A 291 24.30 -21.85 6.71
CA GLU A 291 25.07 -21.44 5.51
C GLU A 291 25.69 -22.65 4.81
#